data_8a4cb0db200595b31fa126cf3d652424
#
_entry.id   8a4cb0db200595b31fa126cf3d652424
#
_cell.length_a   1.000
_cell.length_b   1.000
_cell.length_c   1.000
_cell.angle_alpha   90.00
_cell.angle_beta   90.00
_cell.angle_gamma   90.00
#
_symmetry.space_group_name_H-M   'P 1'
#
loop_
_entity.id
_entity.type
_entity.pdbx_description
1 polymer ?
#
loop_
_entity_poly.entity_id
_entity_poly.type
_entity_poly.pdbx_seq_one_letter_code
_entity_poly.pdbx_strand_id
1 'polypeptide(L)'
;LKINILRLTVLAGTFSLALAFAGNDLVNFIGVFVAGVDAYDVAKTTGDSSMLMGSLNDPVVANMLILFLSGLVMVVTLWFSKKARAVSDTEINLARQDVGVERFGSTSISRAIVRSALNVNRNYEKYTPDRIQRFVAVPVLNRKDKAPFDLIRATVNLTVASILISSATSLQLPLSTTYVTFMVAMGSSLSDRAWGRESAVYRITGVL
;
A
#
# COMPACT_ATOMS: atom_id res chain seq x y z
N LEU A 1 16.32 28.92 -0.38
CA LEU A 1 15.86 27.58 0.00
C LEU A 1 15.40 26.85 -1.26
N LYS A 2 16.24 25.91 -1.79
CA LYS A 2 15.81 25.03 -2.89
C LYS A 2 14.93 23.93 -2.28
N ILE A 3 13.62 24.12 -2.33
CA ILE A 3 12.66 23.12 -1.89
C ILE A 3 12.65 21.98 -2.91
N ASN A 4 12.92 20.76 -2.45
CA ASN A 4 12.82 19.57 -3.31
C ASN A 4 11.34 19.18 -3.40
N ILE A 5 10.73 19.45 -4.54
CA ILE A 5 9.30 19.19 -4.80
C ILE A 5 8.95 17.71 -4.55
N LEU A 6 9.81 16.76 -4.94
CA LEU A 6 9.55 15.34 -4.71
C LEU A 6 9.45 14.98 -3.23
N ARG A 7 10.29 15.59 -2.37
CA ARG A 7 10.17 15.38 -0.91
C ARG A 7 8.85 15.91 -0.36
N LEU A 8 8.41 17.07 -0.83
CA LEU A 8 7.12 17.63 -0.44
C LEU A 8 5.97 16.72 -0.89
N THR A 9 6.03 16.23 -2.12
CA THR A 9 5.01 15.30 -2.66
C THR A 9 4.98 13.98 -1.90
N VAL A 10 6.15 13.43 -1.51
CA VAL A 10 6.21 12.22 -0.68
C VAL A 10 5.58 12.47 0.68
N LEU A 11 5.85 13.59 1.34
CA LEU A 11 5.23 13.92 2.63
C LEU A 11 3.70 14.07 2.51
N ALA A 12 3.24 14.81 1.50
CA ALA A 12 1.81 14.97 1.24
C ALA A 12 1.14 13.63 0.90
N GLY A 13 1.78 12.81 0.07
CA GLY A 13 1.32 11.47 -0.28
C GLY A 13 1.27 10.53 0.93
N THR A 14 2.25 10.60 1.82
CA THR A 14 2.25 9.81 3.07
C THR A 14 1.08 10.20 3.96
N PHE A 15 0.82 11.50 4.10
CA PHE A 15 -0.34 11.98 4.85
C PHE A 15 -1.66 11.52 4.22
N SER A 16 -1.80 11.67 2.91
CA SER A 16 -3.00 11.23 2.18
C SER A 16 -3.24 9.72 2.31
N LEU A 17 -2.18 8.92 2.21
CA LEU A 17 -2.26 7.47 2.37
C LEU A 17 -2.63 7.09 3.81
N ALA A 18 -2.05 7.75 4.81
CA ALA A 18 -2.40 7.52 6.21
C ALA A 18 -3.87 7.87 6.49
N LEU A 19 -4.39 8.94 5.90
CA LEU A 19 -5.80 9.32 6.01
C LEU A 19 -6.72 8.30 5.33
N ALA A 20 -6.34 7.82 4.14
CA ALA A 20 -7.08 6.78 3.42
C ALA A 20 -7.10 5.45 4.20
N PHE A 21 -5.99 5.07 4.83
CA PHE A 21 -5.91 3.90 5.72
C PHE A 21 -6.81 4.07 6.93
N ALA A 22 -6.74 5.22 7.62
CA ALA A 22 -7.56 5.48 8.77
C ALA A 22 -9.06 5.38 8.43
N GLY A 23 -9.50 5.91 7.30
CA GLY A 23 -10.89 5.83 6.86
C GLY A 23 -11.35 4.40 6.54
N ASN A 24 -10.49 3.57 5.95
CA ASN A 24 -10.83 2.18 5.60
C ASN A 24 -10.61 1.21 6.75
N ASP A 25 -9.44 1.24 7.38
CA ASP A 25 -9.04 0.21 8.35
C ASP A 25 -9.73 0.41 9.70
N LEU A 26 -10.02 1.65 10.12
CA LEU A 26 -10.75 1.91 11.34
C LEU A 26 -12.12 1.23 11.32
N VAL A 27 -12.85 1.37 10.21
CA VAL A 27 -14.17 0.74 10.04
C VAL A 27 -14.05 -0.80 10.05
N ASN A 28 -13.05 -1.35 9.39
CA ASN A 28 -12.84 -2.79 9.32
C ASN A 28 -12.52 -3.40 10.70
N PHE A 29 -11.75 -2.70 11.54
CA PHE A 29 -11.35 -3.22 12.85
C PHE A 29 -12.36 -2.96 13.96
N ILE A 30 -13.05 -1.83 13.93
CA ILE A 30 -13.92 -1.36 15.02
C ILE A 30 -15.39 -1.52 14.66
N GLY A 31 -15.74 -1.57 13.39
CA GLY A 31 -17.12 -1.59 12.92
C GLY A 31 -17.95 -2.72 13.50
N VAL A 32 -17.39 -3.92 13.63
CA VAL A 32 -18.06 -5.08 14.24
C VAL A 32 -18.37 -4.83 15.73
N PHE A 33 -17.42 -4.23 16.45
CA PHE A 33 -17.63 -3.90 17.87
C PHE A 33 -18.69 -2.82 18.03
N VAL A 34 -18.65 -1.75 17.24
CA VAL A 34 -19.64 -0.68 17.26
C VAL A 34 -21.03 -1.24 16.93
N ALA A 35 -21.14 -2.01 15.85
CA ALA A 35 -22.40 -2.67 15.49
C ALA A 35 -22.95 -3.58 16.59
N GLY A 36 -22.08 -4.27 17.32
CA GLY A 36 -22.46 -5.07 18.47
C GLY A 36 -23.01 -4.24 19.63
N VAL A 37 -22.41 -3.08 19.93
CA VAL A 37 -22.89 -2.15 20.95
C VAL A 37 -24.26 -1.59 20.56
N ASP A 38 -24.41 -1.15 19.31
CA ASP A 38 -25.67 -0.60 18.81
C ASP A 38 -26.79 -1.66 18.81
N ALA A 39 -26.48 -2.89 18.42
CA ALA A 39 -27.43 -4.02 18.49
C ALA A 39 -27.85 -4.32 19.94
N TYR A 40 -26.91 -4.25 20.88
CA TYR A 40 -27.22 -4.43 22.31
C TYR A 40 -28.13 -3.30 22.84
N ASP A 41 -27.85 -2.05 22.48
CA ASP A 41 -28.67 -0.91 22.92
C ASP A 41 -30.09 -0.97 22.35
N VAL A 42 -30.25 -1.38 21.10
CA VAL A 42 -31.58 -1.62 20.48
C VAL A 42 -32.32 -2.73 21.23
N ALA A 43 -31.67 -3.86 21.48
CA ALA A 43 -32.28 -4.98 22.19
C ALA A 43 -32.69 -4.60 23.61
N LYS A 44 -31.86 -3.82 24.32
CA LYS A 44 -32.11 -3.35 25.68
C LYS A 44 -33.28 -2.37 25.77
N THR A 45 -33.40 -1.47 24.80
CA THR A 45 -34.50 -0.48 24.78
C THR A 45 -35.85 -1.11 24.45
N THR A 46 -35.85 -2.16 23.65
CA THR A 46 -37.07 -2.84 23.20
C THR A 46 -37.57 -3.90 24.22
N GLY A 47 -36.67 -4.49 25.00
CA GLY A 47 -37.00 -5.51 25.99
C GLY A 47 -37.49 -6.86 25.46
N ASP A 48 -37.57 -7.03 24.17
CA ASP A 48 -38.03 -8.24 23.47
C ASP A 48 -36.90 -8.90 22.69
N SER A 49 -36.50 -10.09 23.09
CA SER A 49 -35.45 -10.88 22.46
C SER A 49 -35.86 -11.52 21.13
N SER A 50 -37.17 -11.47 20.80
CA SER A 50 -37.72 -12.02 19.53
C SER A 50 -37.91 -10.97 18.46
N MET A 51 -37.54 -9.71 18.69
CA MET A 51 -37.71 -8.61 17.75
C MET A 51 -36.80 -8.76 16.53
N LEU A 52 -37.40 -8.58 15.35
CA LEU A 52 -36.67 -8.45 14.12
C LEU A 52 -35.83 -7.18 14.12
N MET A 53 -34.50 -7.31 14.05
CA MET A 53 -33.51 -6.20 14.06
C MET A 53 -33.50 -5.40 12.73
N GLY A 54 -34.67 -5.09 12.15
CA GLY A 54 -34.79 -4.35 10.88
C GLY A 54 -34.20 -2.94 10.94
N SER A 55 -34.18 -2.33 12.14
CA SER A 55 -33.57 -1.01 12.37
C SER A 55 -32.03 -0.99 12.15
N LEU A 56 -31.38 -2.14 12.18
CA LEU A 56 -29.94 -2.25 11.89
C LEU A 56 -29.60 -2.23 10.39
N ASN A 57 -30.60 -2.27 9.50
CA ASN A 57 -30.40 -2.09 8.07
C ASN A 57 -30.17 -0.61 7.69
N ASP A 58 -30.55 0.32 8.54
CA ASP A 58 -30.30 1.74 8.32
C ASP A 58 -28.88 2.12 8.75
N PRO A 59 -28.26 3.11 8.09
CA PRO A 59 -26.96 3.61 8.49
C PRO A 59 -26.97 4.11 9.92
N VAL A 60 -26.24 3.44 10.80
CA VAL A 60 -26.15 3.82 12.21
C VAL A 60 -25.06 4.87 12.40
N VAL A 61 -25.38 5.95 13.09
CA VAL A 61 -24.39 6.98 13.46
C VAL A 61 -23.59 6.46 14.65
N ALA A 62 -22.37 6.04 14.37
CA ALA A 62 -21.48 5.52 15.40
C ALA A 62 -21.21 6.56 16.51
N ASN A 63 -21.16 6.12 17.75
CA ASN A 63 -20.84 6.98 18.89
C ASN A 63 -19.43 7.56 18.75
N MET A 64 -19.34 8.90 18.64
CA MET A 64 -18.09 9.63 18.38
C MET A 64 -17.04 9.38 19.47
N LEU A 65 -17.46 9.16 20.72
CA LEU A 65 -16.56 8.88 21.82
C LEU A 65 -15.92 7.49 21.68
N ILE A 66 -16.68 6.49 21.25
CA ILE A 66 -16.16 5.13 20.98
C ILE A 66 -15.17 5.18 19.83
N LEU A 67 -15.48 5.90 18.76
CA LEU A 67 -14.56 6.06 17.62
C LEU A 67 -13.28 6.77 18.04
N PHE A 68 -13.37 7.84 18.83
CA PHE A 68 -12.21 8.57 19.32
C PHE A 68 -11.30 7.69 20.22
N LEU A 69 -11.88 7.00 21.19
CA LEU A 69 -11.12 6.11 22.08
C LEU A 69 -10.47 4.97 21.30
N SER A 70 -11.19 4.39 20.37
CA SER A 70 -10.67 3.32 19.51
C SER A 70 -9.52 3.81 18.63
N GLY A 71 -9.64 4.99 18.05
CA GLY A 71 -8.57 5.63 17.28
C GLY A 71 -7.34 5.90 18.15
N LEU A 72 -7.53 6.37 19.38
CA LEU A 72 -6.44 6.60 20.34
C LEU A 72 -5.71 5.29 20.67
N VAL A 73 -6.45 4.22 20.96
CA VAL A 73 -5.87 2.88 21.24
C VAL A 73 -5.09 2.39 20.03
N MET A 74 -5.63 2.57 18.82
CA MET A 74 -4.95 2.18 17.60
C MET A 74 -3.62 2.94 17.40
N VAL A 75 -3.61 4.26 17.60
CA VAL A 75 -2.39 5.08 17.52
C VAL A 75 -1.33 4.60 18.51
N VAL A 76 -1.73 4.41 19.79
CA VAL A 76 -0.82 3.94 20.83
C VAL A 76 -0.26 2.55 20.51
N THR A 77 -1.13 1.64 20.08
CA THR A 77 -0.72 0.27 19.71
C THR A 77 0.25 0.25 18.54
N LEU A 78 -0.04 1.01 17.48
CA LEU A 78 0.84 1.09 16.31
C LEU A 78 2.18 1.74 16.66
N TRP A 79 2.19 2.75 17.50
CA TRP A 79 3.41 3.44 17.93
C TRP A 79 4.40 2.49 18.65
N PHE A 80 3.89 1.63 19.52
CA PHE A 80 4.70 0.67 20.27
C PHE A 80 4.92 -0.66 19.55
N SER A 81 4.21 -0.93 18.45
CA SER A 81 4.27 -2.20 17.75
C SER A 81 5.56 -2.38 16.94
N LYS A 82 6.35 -3.40 17.30
CA LYS A 82 7.51 -3.82 16.51
C LYS A 82 7.10 -4.37 15.12
N LYS A 83 5.91 -4.98 15.02
CA LYS A 83 5.38 -5.51 13.76
C LYS A 83 5.02 -4.38 12.79
N ALA A 84 4.41 -3.29 13.28
CA ALA A 84 4.09 -2.14 12.45
C ALA A 84 5.36 -1.49 11.87
N ARG A 85 6.43 -1.38 12.66
CA ARG A 85 7.75 -0.91 12.18
C ARG A 85 8.31 -1.83 11.09
N ALA A 86 8.19 -3.15 11.25
CA ALA A 86 8.64 -4.10 10.24
C ALA A 86 7.88 -3.98 8.91
N VAL A 87 6.59 -3.63 8.94
CA VAL A 87 5.81 -3.32 7.73
C VAL A 87 6.33 -2.06 7.06
N SER A 88 6.57 -0.98 7.82
CA SER A 88 7.15 0.26 7.28
C SER A 88 8.52 0.04 6.65
N ASP A 89 9.38 -0.77 7.28
CA ASP A 89 10.67 -1.15 6.71
C ASP A 89 10.51 -1.92 5.39
N THR A 90 9.51 -2.76 5.29
CA THR A 90 9.20 -3.51 4.06
C THR A 90 8.76 -2.57 2.95
N GLU A 91 7.88 -1.61 3.23
CA GLU A 91 7.45 -0.58 2.28
C GLU A 91 8.62 0.26 1.76
N ILE A 92 9.51 0.70 2.66
CA ILE A 92 10.73 1.42 2.29
C ILE A 92 11.62 0.56 1.39
N ASN A 93 11.78 -0.72 1.71
CA ASN A 93 12.57 -1.65 0.92
C ASN A 93 11.98 -1.89 -0.47
N LEU A 94 10.66 -1.95 -0.60
CA LEU A 94 9.98 -2.07 -1.89
C LEU A 94 10.16 -0.82 -2.78
N ALA A 95 10.35 0.34 -2.18
CA ALA A 95 10.63 1.58 -2.90
C ALA A 95 12.13 1.78 -3.23
N ARG A 96 13.03 0.89 -2.79
CA ARG A 96 14.47 0.97 -3.09
C ARG A 96 14.78 0.51 -4.51
N GLN A 97 15.78 1.14 -5.10
CA GLN A 97 16.40 0.69 -6.36
C GLN A 97 17.68 -0.12 -6.13
N ASP A 98 18.30 0.02 -4.95
CA ASP A 98 19.57 -0.65 -4.64
C ASP A 98 19.33 -2.11 -4.25
N VAL A 99 20.34 -2.95 -4.49
CA VAL A 99 20.37 -4.34 -4.03
C VAL A 99 20.49 -4.31 -2.51
N GLY A 100 19.45 -4.74 -1.82
CA GLY A 100 19.38 -4.81 -0.36
C GLY A 100 19.18 -6.24 0.11
N VAL A 101 19.14 -6.44 1.44
CA VAL A 101 18.78 -7.72 2.04
C VAL A 101 17.33 -8.04 1.71
N GLU A 102 17.10 -9.06 0.91
CA GLU A 102 15.77 -9.49 0.50
C GLU A 102 15.13 -10.36 1.59
N ARG A 103 13.89 -10.06 1.95
CA ARG A 103 13.14 -10.81 2.98
C ARG A 103 12.37 -11.99 2.43
N PHE A 104 12.15 -12.02 1.12
CA PHE A 104 11.34 -13.07 0.47
C PHE A 104 12.24 -14.04 -0.29
N GLY A 105 12.04 -15.34 -0.07
CA GLY A 105 12.71 -16.39 -0.83
C GLY A 105 12.16 -16.47 -2.26
N SER A 106 13.03 -16.70 -3.24
CA SER A 106 12.61 -16.88 -4.63
C SER A 106 12.10 -18.30 -4.89
N THR A 107 10.94 -18.44 -5.52
CA THR A 107 10.43 -19.73 -6.00
C THR A 107 11.01 -20.07 -7.38
N SER A 108 10.98 -21.35 -7.75
CA SER A 108 11.44 -21.82 -9.08
C SER A 108 10.61 -21.18 -10.20
N ILE A 109 9.30 -20.96 -9.95
CA ILE A 109 8.36 -20.35 -10.90
C ILE A 109 8.73 -18.90 -11.13
N SER A 110 8.94 -18.11 -10.06
CA SER A 110 9.34 -16.71 -10.15
C SER A 110 10.63 -16.54 -10.95
N ARG A 111 11.62 -17.41 -10.69
CA ARG A 111 12.89 -17.41 -11.46
C ARG A 111 12.66 -17.70 -12.94
N ALA A 112 11.79 -18.65 -13.27
CA ALA A 112 11.47 -18.96 -14.66
C ALA A 112 10.82 -17.77 -15.38
N ILE A 113 9.84 -17.11 -14.74
CA ILE A 113 9.15 -15.94 -15.27
C ILE A 113 10.13 -14.79 -15.50
N VAL A 114 10.97 -14.46 -14.51
CA VAL A 114 11.97 -13.39 -14.65
C VAL A 114 12.99 -13.72 -15.74
N ARG A 115 13.47 -14.95 -15.85
CA ARG A 115 14.38 -15.36 -16.93
C ARG A 115 13.74 -15.24 -18.31
N SER A 116 12.48 -15.63 -18.45
CA SER A 116 11.72 -15.48 -19.69
C SER A 116 11.57 -13.99 -20.07
N ALA A 117 11.20 -13.16 -19.10
CA ALA A 117 11.09 -11.71 -19.30
C ALA A 117 12.43 -11.07 -19.68
N LEU A 118 13.54 -11.48 -19.05
CA LEU A 118 14.88 -11.02 -19.40
C LEU A 118 15.28 -11.43 -20.83
N ASN A 119 14.93 -12.64 -21.24
CA ASN A 119 15.23 -13.11 -22.61
C ASN A 119 14.43 -12.28 -23.64
N VAL A 120 13.15 -12.01 -23.36
CA VAL A 120 12.32 -11.14 -24.20
C VAL A 120 12.93 -9.73 -24.28
N ASN A 121 13.33 -9.16 -23.14
CA ASN A 121 13.94 -7.83 -23.09
C ASN A 121 15.28 -7.78 -23.85
N ARG A 122 16.13 -8.78 -23.73
CA ARG A 122 17.39 -8.88 -24.49
C ARG A 122 17.13 -8.94 -26.02
N ASN A 123 16.13 -9.71 -26.41
CA ASN A 123 15.75 -9.79 -27.82
C ASN A 123 15.19 -8.45 -28.31
N TYR A 124 14.36 -7.81 -27.50
CA TYR A 124 13.83 -6.47 -27.79
C TYR A 124 14.96 -5.44 -27.96
N GLU A 125 15.93 -5.37 -27.06
CA GLU A 125 17.08 -4.49 -27.14
C GLU A 125 17.93 -4.75 -28.40
N LYS A 126 18.07 -6.01 -28.80
CA LYS A 126 18.82 -6.41 -29.98
C LYS A 126 18.17 -5.95 -31.31
N TYR A 127 16.84 -5.89 -31.35
CA TYR A 127 16.09 -5.55 -32.57
C TYR A 127 15.55 -4.12 -32.57
N THR A 128 15.69 -3.37 -31.48
CA THR A 128 15.17 -2.00 -31.38
C THR A 128 16.25 -0.99 -31.74
N PRO A 129 15.99 -0.05 -32.66
CA PRO A 129 16.95 1.00 -33.04
C PRO A 129 17.35 1.88 -31.85
N ASP A 130 18.62 2.30 -31.81
CA ASP A 130 19.21 3.12 -30.75
C ASP A 130 18.42 4.38 -30.39
N ARG A 131 17.74 4.97 -31.40
CA ARG A 131 16.90 6.16 -31.19
C ARG A 131 15.73 5.88 -30.24
N ILE A 132 15.08 4.73 -30.39
CA ILE A 132 13.96 4.31 -29.53
C ILE A 132 14.49 3.91 -28.15
N GLN A 133 15.64 3.23 -28.11
CA GLN A 133 16.28 2.86 -26.84
C GLN A 133 16.61 4.10 -26.00
N ARG A 134 17.14 5.18 -26.60
CA ARG A 134 17.44 6.44 -25.89
C ARG A 134 16.20 7.18 -25.41
N PHE A 135 15.10 7.11 -26.14
CA PHE A 135 13.83 7.74 -25.73
C PHE A 135 13.18 7.02 -24.54
N VAL A 136 13.40 5.71 -24.45
CA VAL A 136 12.85 4.86 -23.39
C VAL A 136 13.85 4.66 -22.23
N ALA A 137 15.13 5.01 -22.43
CA ALA A 137 16.12 4.96 -21.36
C ALA A 137 15.80 5.99 -20.27
N VAL A 138 15.51 5.50 -19.08
CA VAL A 138 15.34 6.37 -17.90
C VAL A 138 16.70 6.99 -17.58
N PRO A 139 16.82 8.33 -17.50
CA PRO A 139 18.09 8.98 -17.16
C PRO A 139 18.56 8.48 -15.78
N VAL A 140 19.79 7.97 -15.71
CA VAL A 140 20.44 7.64 -14.44
C VAL A 140 20.78 8.97 -13.77
N LEU A 141 19.89 9.44 -12.89
CA LEU A 141 20.12 10.63 -12.08
C LEU A 141 21.30 10.38 -11.14
N ASN A 142 22.30 11.23 -11.26
CA ASN A 142 23.53 11.18 -10.48
C ASN A 142 23.19 11.44 -8.99
N ARG A 143 23.26 10.40 -8.15
CA ARG A 143 22.84 10.40 -6.74
C ARG A 143 23.85 11.10 -5.85
N LYS A 144 23.66 12.38 -5.58
CA LYS A 144 24.33 13.08 -4.47
C LYS A 144 23.50 13.15 -3.18
N ASP A 145 22.19 12.95 -3.26
CA ASP A 145 21.29 12.92 -2.09
C ASP A 145 20.81 11.50 -1.82
N LYS A 146 21.46 10.82 -0.87
CA LYS A 146 21.10 9.45 -0.47
C LYS A 146 19.82 9.43 0.37
N ALA A 147 18.66 9.49 -0.27
CA ALA A 147 17.45 9.00 0.36
C ALA A 147 17.50 7.46 0.40
N PRO A 148 17.01 6.81 1.48
CA PRO A 148 17.02 5.36 1.60
C PRO A 148 16.11 4.66 0.56
N PHE A 149 15.36 5.42 -0.21
CA PHE A 149 14.42 4.97 -1.23
C PHE A 149 14.40 5.93 -2.41
N ASP A 150 13.88 5.45 -3.55
CA ASP A 150 13.68 6.30 -4.73
C ASP A 150 12.46 7.22 -4.52
N LEU A 151 12.71 8.53 -4.54
CA LEU A 151 11.67 9.55 -4.35
C LEU A 151 10.59 9.50 -5.45
N ILE A 152 10.96 9.19 -6.69
CA ILE A 152 9.99 9.11 -7.80
C ILE A 152 9.07 7.91 -7.58
N ARG A 153 9.64 6.74 -7.31
CA ARG A 153 8.86 5.53 -7.05
C ARG A 153 7.99 5.70 -5.82
N ALA A 154 8.53 6.25 -4.73
CA ALA A 154 7.75 6.53 -3.53
C ALA A 154 6.58 7.47 -3.82
N THR A 155 6.80 8.54 -4.60
CA THR A 155 5.74 9.46 -5.02
C THR A 155 4.64 8.73 -5.78
N VAL A 156 5.00 7.91 -6.77
CA VAL A 156 4.03 7.13 -7.57
C VAL A 156 3.26 6.16 -6.67
N ASN A 157 3.96 5.38 -5.86
CA ASN A 157 3.33 4.40 -4.96
C ASN A 157 2.33 5.06 -4.02
N LEU A 158 2.74 6.14 -3.34
CA LEU A 158 1.88 6.86 -2.41
C LEU A 158 0.67 7.48 -3.09
N THR A 159 0.85 8.10 -4.25
CA THR A 159 -0.24 8.76 -4.98
C THR A 159 -1.25 7.74 -5.50
N VAL A 160 -0.79 6.70 -6.19
CA VAL A 160 -1.67 5.68 -6.77
C VAL A 160 -2.39 4.89 -5.68
N ALA A 161 -1.69 4.47 -4.63
CA ALA A 161 -2.32 3.77 -3.52
C ALA A 161 -3.37 4.63 -2.81
N SER A 162 -3.07 5.92 -2.54
CA SER A 162 -4.04 6.84 -1.93
C SER A 162 -5.29 7.00 -2.78
N ILE A 163 -5.15 7.16 -4.09
CA ILE A 163 -6.27 7.30 -5.02
C ILE A 163 -7.13 6.04 -5.01
N LEU A 164 -6.51 4.87 -5.15
CA LEU A 164 -7.22 3.58 -5.21
C LEU A 164 -7.98 3.30 -3.91
N ILE A 165 -7.32 3.48 -2.75
CA ILE A 165 -7.94 3.22 -1.44
C ILE A 165 -9.06 4.22 -1.18
N SER A 166 -8.84 5.52 -1.42
CA SER A 166 -9.87 6.54 -1.21
C SER A 166 -11.09 6.32 -2.11
N SER A 167 -10.87 5.97 -3.37
CA SER A 167 -11.95 5.69 -4.32
C SER A 167 -12.75 4.46 -3.88
N ALA A 168 -12.08 3.38 -3.50
CA ALA A 168 -12.76 2.17 -3.06
C ALA A 168 -13.52 2.39 -1.74
N THR A 169 -12.94 3.14 -0.79
CA THR A 169 -13.61 3.51 0.46
C THR A 169 -14.85 4.36 0.19
N SER A 170 -14.76 5.32 -0.74
CA SER A 170 -15.91 6.15 -1.13
C SER A 170 -17.04 5.34 -1.79
N LEU A 171 -16.68 4.28 -2.51
CA LEU A 171 -17.62 3.34 -3.13
C LEU A 171 -18.07 2.22 -2.17
N GLN A 172 -17.65 2.26 -0.90
CA GLN A 172 -17.96 1.25 0.12
C GLN A 172 -17.51 -0.17 -0.27
N LEU A 173 -16.44 -0.27 -1.07
CA LEU A 173 -15.88 -1.56 -1.48
C LEU A 173 -14.95 -2.10 -0.40
N PRO A 174 -15.16 -3.33 0.10
CA PRO A 174 -14.26 -3.96 1.04
C PRO A 174 -12.93 -4.29 0.35
N LEU A 175 -11.83 -3.70 0.82
CA LEU A 175 -10.51 -4.01 0.32
C LEU A 175 -9.48 -4.04 1.44
N SER A 176 -8.39 -4.78 1.21
CA SER A 176 -7.22 -4.74 2.07
C SER A 176 -6.29 -3.64 1.61
N THR A 177 -6.12 -2.61 2.44
CA THR A 177 -5.21 -1.49 2.16
C THR A 177 -3.77 -1.95 1.98
N THR A 178 -3.34 -2.90 2.80
CA THR A 178 -2.00 -3.53 2.69
C THR A 178 -1.81 -4.23 1.35
N TYR A 179 -2.82 -4.97 0.88
CA TYR A 179 -2.74 -5.65 -0.42
C TYR A 179 -2.64 -4.64 -1.57
N VAL A 180 -3.44 -3.58 -1.54
CA VAL A 180 -3.42 -2.54 -2.58
C VAL A 180 -2.05 -1.85 -2.64
N THR A 181 -1.50 -1.43 -1.50
CA THR A 181 -0.18 -0.77 -1.47
C THR A 181 0.93 -1.68 -1.95
N PHE A 182 0.87 -2.96 -1.57
CA PHE A 182 1.83 -3.96 -2.03
C PHE A 182 1.75 -4.16 -3.54
N MET A 183 0.55 -4.29 -4.12
CA MET A 183 0.37 -4.47 -5.56
C MET A 183 0.80 -3.24 -6.35
N VAL A 184 0.55 -2.03 -5.83
CA VAL A 184 1.03 -0.79 -6.45
C VAL A 184 2.57 -0.74 -6.45
N ALA A 185 3.21 -1.11 -5.32
CA ALA A 185 4.67 -1.16 -5.23
C ALA A 185 5.27 -2.21 -6.17
N MET A 186 4.61 -3.35 -6.35
CA MET A 186 5.02 -4.37 -7.33
C MET A 186 4.87 -3.84 -8.76
N GLY A 187 3.73 -3.24 -9.11
CA GLY A 187 3.48 -2.67 -10.43
C GLY A 187 4.49 -1.60 -10.81
N SER A 188 4.81 -0.68 -9.89
CA SER A 188 5.84 0.34 -10.12
C SER A 188 7.24 -0.26 -10.28
N SER A 189 7.54 -1.36 -9.58
CA SER A 189 8.79 -2.12 -9.74
C SER A 189 8.94 -2.73 -11.13
N LEU A 190 7.84 -3.23 -11.70
CA LEU A 190 7.81 -3.75 -13.06
C LEU A 190 8.05 -2.64 -14.08
N SER A 191 7.41 -1.49 -13.89
CA SER A 191 7.57 -0.30 -14.74
C SER A 191 9.03 0.19 -14.80
N ASP A 192 9.77 0.10 -13.70
CA ASP A 192 11.19 0.47 -13.62
C ASP A 192 12.13 -0.50 -14.32
N ARG A 193 11.62 -1.49 -15.02
CA ARG A 193 12.42 -2.56 -15.65
C ARG A 193 13.38 -3.23 -14.66
N ALA A 194 12.94 -3.44 -13.43
CA ALA A 194 13.71 -4.10 -12.39
C ALA A 194 14.02 -5.59 -12.67
N TRP A 195 13.65 -6.07 -13.84
CA TRP A 195 13.81 -7.45 -14.30
C TRP A 195 15.26 -7.96 -14.31
N GLY A 196 16.22 -7.05 -14.51
CA GLY A 196 17.65 -7.40 -14.56
C GLY A 196 18.33 -7.53 -13.20
N ARG A 197 17.63 -7.31 -12.10
CA ARG A 197 18.17 -7.36 -10.73
C ARG A 197 17.66 -8.60 -10.01
N GLU A 198 18.49 -9.20 -9.16
CA GLU A 198 18.04 -10.29 -8.30
C GLU A 198 16.83 -9.89 -7.44
N SER A 199 16.78 -8.65 -6.99
CA SER A 199 15.65 -8.09 -6.26
C SER A 199 14.31 -8.17 -7.02
N ALA A 200 14.30 -8.15 -8.34
CA ALA A 200 13.08 -8.31 -9.13
C ALA A 200 12.44 -9.68 -8.95
N VAL A 201 13.25 -10.72 -8.82
CA VAL A 201 12.77 -12.09 -8.57
C VAL A 201 12.00 -12.15 -7.26
N TYR A 202 12.55 -11.56 -6.21
CA TYR A 202 11.94 -11.57 -4.88
C TYR A 202 10.67 -10.72 -4.82
N ARG A 203 10.62 -9.60 -5.54
CA ARG A 203 9.43 -8.74 -5.63
C ARG A 203 8.28 -9.44 -6.33
N ILE A 204 8.57 -10.13 -7.44
CA ILE A 204 7.55 -10.89 -8.19
C ILE A 204 7.06 -12.10 -7.38
N THR A 205 7.93 -12.73 -6.59
CA THR A 205 7.53 -13.87 -5.74
C THR A 205 6.44 -13.48 -4.73
N GLY A 206 6.39 -12.22 -4.30
CA GLY A 206 5.34 -11.74 -3.41
C GLY A 206 3.97 -11.56 -4.09
N VAL A 207 3.92 -11.60 -5.43
CA VAL A 207 2.69 -11.50 -6.22
C VAL A 207 2.14 -12.87 -6.60
N LEU A 208 3.02 -13.87 -6.72
CA LEU A 208 2.69 -15.27 -7.02
C LEU A 208 2.45 -16.08 -5.75
#